data_6f3fac84a69134496f7291436d7c57c0
#
_entry.id   6f3fac84a69134496f7291436d7c57c0
#
_cell.length_a   1.000
_cell.length_b   1.000
_cell.length_c   1.000
_cell.angle_alpha   90.00
_cell.angle_beta   90.00
_cell.angle_gamma   90.00
#
_symmetry.space_group_name_H-M   'P 1'
#
loop_
_entity.id
_entity.type
_entity.pdbx_description
1 polymer ?
#
loop_
_entity_poly.entity_id
_entity_poly.type
_entity_poly.pdbx_seq_one_letter_code
_entity_poly.pdbx_strand_id
1 'polypeptide(L)' 'GNHIIARMTMKAITEKLPAAEFLRVHRSFIIPLSKITHIRNKNIYIGDSEIPVGVSYEQEFNQRFKGE' A
#
# COMPACT_ATOMS: atom_id res chain seq x y z
N GLY A 1 -1.94 0.81 27.70
CA GLY A 1 -2.21 0.61 27.46
C GLY A 1 -3.05 0.03 27.16
N ASN A 2 -3.37 -0.04 27.11
CA ASN A 2 -4.03 -0.47 26.71
C ASN A 2 -4.36 -0.59 25.70
N HIS A 3 -4.26 -0.97 25.29
CA HIS A 3 -4.58 -0.82 24.24
C HIS A 3 -5.36 -1.77 23.82
N ILE A 4 -6.16 -1.36 23.18
CA ILE A 4 -7.06 -2.03 22.67
C ILE A 4 -6.72 -2.47 21.44
N ILE A 5 -6.84 -3.59 21.07
CA ILE A 5 -6.60 -3.96 19.88
C ILE A 5 -7.74 -4.10 19.14
N ALA A 6 -7.97 -3.25 18.25
CA ALA A 6 -9.08 -3.34 17.39
C ALA A 6 -8.71 -4.27 16.32
N ARG A 7 -9.34 -5.31 16.13
CA ARG A 7 -9.14 -6.13 15.04
C ARG A 7 -9.70 -5.56 13.84
N MET A 8 -9.02 -4.78 13.10
CA MET A 8 -9.52 -4.20 11.87
C MET A 8 -9.04 -5.01 10.69
N THR A 9 -9.91 -5.25 9.76
CA THR A 9 -9.52 -5.93 8.55
C THR A 9 -8.77 -4.95 7.66
N MET A 10 -8.03 -5.46 6.70
CA MET A 10 -7.33 -4.58 5.78
C MET A 10 -8.32 -3.71 5.02
N LYS A 11 -9.49 -4.24 4.72
CA LYS A 11 -10.49 -3.46 4.03
C LYS A 11 -10.93 -2.28 4.88
N ALA A 12 -11.17 -2.51 6.17
CA ALA A 12 -11.60 -1.44 7.06
C ALA A 12 -10.53 -0.38 7.20
N ILE A 13 -9.27 -0.79 7.27
CA ILE A 13 -8.17 0.15 7.37
C ILE A 13 -8.08 0.96 6.10
N THR A 14 -8.20 0.32 4.95
CA THR A 14 -8.12 1.01 3.68
C THR A 14 -9.21 2.07 3.56
N GLU A 15 -10.39 1.77 4.08
CA GLU A 15 -11.48 2.72 3.98
C GLU A 15 -11.29 3.93 4.87
N LYS A 16 -10.49 3.80 5.90
CA LYS A 16 -10.25 4.91 6.79
C LYS A 16 -9.12 5.80 6.36
N LEU A 17 -8.28 5.32 5.47
CA LEU A 17 -7.14 6.11 5.02
C LEU A 17 -7.50 6.90 3.77
N PRO A 18 -6.91 8.08 3.60
CA PRO A 18 -7.18 8.87 2.41
C PRO A 18 -6.70 8.14 1.17
N ALA A 19 -7.61 7.87 0.26
CA ALA A 19 -7.27 7.10 -0.93
C ALA A 19 -6.23 7.81 -1.80
N ALA A 20 -6.16 9.12 -1.70
CA ALA A 20 -5.19 9.86 -2.51
C ALA A 20 -3.78 9.74 -1.97
N GLU A 21 -3.64 9.33 -0.72
CA GLU A 21 -2.32 9.28 -0.09
C GLU A 21 -1.84 7.88 0.22
N PHE A 22 -2.72 6.90 0.18
CA PHE A 22 -2.37 5.54 0.52
C PHE A 22 -2.87 4.60 -0.55
N LEU A 23 -2.17 3.50 -0.72
CA LEU A 23 -2.58 2.52 -1.69
C LEU A 23 -2.32 1.13 -1.13
N ARG A 24 -3.31 0.28 -1.25
CA ARG A 24 -3.13 -1.09 -0.83
C ARG A 24 -2.47 -1.83 -1.98
N VAL A 25 -1.29 -2.36 -1.75
CA VAL A 25 -0.52 -3.04 -2.78
C VAL A 25 -0.37 -4.53 -2.54
N HIS A 26 -0.93 -5.00 -1.45
CA HIS A 26 -0.81 -6.40 -1.10
C HIS A 26 -1.91 -6.68 -0.11
N ARG A 27 -2.32 -7.93 0.00
CA ARG A 27 -3.37 -8.24 0.95
C ARG A 27 -2.97 -7.89 2.38
N SER A 28 -1.69 -7.77 2.63
CA SER A 28 -1.19 -7.46 3.96
C SER A 28 -0.53 -6.11 4.07
N PHE A 29 -0.43 -5.35 2.99
CA PHE A 29 0.29 -4.09 3.03
C PHE A 29 -0.47 -2.94 2.41
N ILE A 30 -0.46 -1.82 3.13
CA ILE A 30 -0.99 -0.56 2.61
C ILE A 30 0.14 0.43 2.80
N ILE A 31 0.50 1.15 1.78
CA ILE A 31 1.65 2.05 1.84
C ILE A 31 1.27 3.49 1.60
N PRO A 32 2.01 4.42 2.17
CA PRO A 32 1.81 5.85 1.90
C PRO A 32 2.54 6.19 0.61
N LEU A 33 1.81 6.75 -0.34
CA LEU A 33 2.38 7.03 -1.65
C LEU A 33 3.53 8.03 -1.58
N SER A 34 3.45 8.96 -0.66
CA SER A 34 4.49 9.99 -0.57
C SER A 34 5.81 9.48 -0.06
N LYS A 35 5.83 8.27 0.47
CA LYS A 35 7.08 7.73 1.01
C LYS A 35 7.79 6.81 0.03
N ILE A 36 7.22 6.59 -1.12
CA ILE A 36 7.82 5.69 -2.09
C ILE A 36 9.07 6.31 -2.64
N THR A 37 10.19 5.60 -2.52
CA THR A 37 11.46 6.06 -3.03
C THR A 37 11.57 5.73 -4.52
N HIS A 38 11.23 4.51 -4.87
CA HIS A 38 11.19 4.12 -6.28
C HIS A 38 10.46 2.79 -6.40
N ILE A 39 10.18 2.39 -7.61
CA ILE A 39 9.46 1.18 -7.89
C ILE A 39 10.26 0.42 -8.93
N ARG A 40 10.39 -0.88 -8.72
CA ARG A 40 11.16 -1.67 -9.63
C ARG A 40 10.64 -3.10 -9.66
N ASN A 41 10.37 -3.62 -10.84
CA ASN A 41 9.93 -5.00 -11.00
C ASN A 41 8.83 -5.42 -10.04
N LYS A 42 7.79 -4.65 -9.94
CA LYS A 42 6.65 -4.97 -9.11
C LYS A 42 6.96 -4.92 -7.62
N ASN A 43 8.08 -4.31 -7.26
CA ASN A 43 8.41 -4.09 -5.87
C ASN A 43 8.47 -2.60 -5.63
N ILE A 44 8.02 -2.20 -4.44
CA ILE A 44 8.02 -0.81 -4.06
C ILE A 44 9.06 -0.63 -2.98
N TYR A 45 9.89 0.39 -3.15
CA TYR A 45 10.94 0.66 -2.19
C TYR A 45 10.62 1.91 -1.39
N ILE A 46 10.61 1.78 -0.08
CA ILE A 46 10.39 2.90 0.81
C ILE A 46 11.57 2.91 1.74
N GLY A 47 12.49 3.83 1.50
CA GLY A 47 13.73 3.84 2.27
C GLY A 47 14.47 2.54 2.06
N ASP A 48 14.70 1.84 3.15
CA ASP A 48 15.42 0.57 3.08
C ASP A 48 14.49 -0.63 2.97
N SER A 49 13.21 -0.40 2.88
CA SER A 49 12.25 -1.48 2.86
C SER A 49 11.80 -1.80 1.45
N GLU A 50 11.60 -3.07 1.19
CA GLU A 50 11.13 -3.51 -0.11
C GLU A 50 9.78 -4.18 0.11
N ILE A 51 8.76 -3.71 -0.57
CA ILE A 51 7.41 -4.20 -0.39
C ILE A 51 6.90 -4.76 -1.71
N PRO A 52 6.53 -6.02 -1.75
CA PRO A 52 6.06 -6.61 -2.99
C PRO A 52 4.63 -6.19 -3.30
N VAL A 53 4.31 -6.07 -4.57
CA VAL A 53 2.95 -5.79 -4.99
C VAL A 53 2.30 -7.13 -5.29
N GLY A 54 1.18 -7.42 -4.63
CA GLY A 54 0.49 -8.67 -4.84
C GLY A 54 -0.10 -8.75 -6.22
N VAL A 55 -0.18 -9.98 -6.74
CA VAL A 55 -0.69 -10.19 -8.08
C VAL A 55 -2.08 -9.59 -8.25
N SER A 56 -2.94 -9.77 -7.28
CA SER A 56 -4.29 -9.25 -7.39
C SER A 56 -4.35 -7.74 -7.32
N TYR A 57 -3.27 -7.11 -6.93
CA TYR A 57 -3.24 -5.66 -6.77
C TYR A 57 -2.43 -4.96 -7.84
N GLU A 58 -1.80 -5.72 -8.73
CA GLU A 58 -0.95 -5.12 -9.74
C GLU A 58 -1.71 -4.22 -10.69
N GLN A 59 -2.90 -4.61 -11.04
CA GLN A 59 -3.66 -3.85 -12.00
C GLN A 59 -3.99 -2.47 -11.44
N GLU A 60 -4.46 -2.43 -10.22
CA GLU A 60 -4.80 -1.17 -9.60
C GLU A 60 -3.55 -0.32 -9.37
N PHE A 61 -2.47 -0.97 -8.99
CA PHE A 61 -1.22 -0.28 -8.76
C PHE A 61 -0.73 0.36 -10.06
N ASN A 62 -0.79 -0.39 -11.15
CA ASN A 62 -0.35 0.12 -12.44
C ASN A 62 -1.21 1.27 -12.90
N GLN A 63 -2.50 1.23 -12.61
CA GLN A 63 -3.36 2.33 -13.00
C GLN A 63 -3.04 3.61 -12.25
N ARG A 64 -2.61 3.49 -11.00
CA ARG A 64 -2.26 4.66 -10.22
C ARG A 64 -0.98 5.30 -10.73
N PHE A 65 -0.04 4.50 -11.18
CA PHE A 65 1.25 5.00 -11.60
C PHE A 65 1.49 4.99 -13.09
N LYS A 66 0.51 4.51 -13.88
CA LYS A 66 0.67 4.51 -15.27
C LYS A 66 0.39 5.84 -15.78
N GLY A 67 0.75 6.16 -16.86
CA GLY A 67 0.43 7.43 -17.41
C GLY A 67 1.33 8.52 -16.98
N GLU A 68 2.32 8.18 -16.31
CA GLU A 68 3.17 9.17 -15.87
C GLU A 68 3.95 9.59 -16.86
#